data_474861e4ac396eb71438a9e5991103ac
#
_entry.id   474861e4ac396eb71438a9e5991103ac
#
_cell.length_a   1.000
_cell.length_b   1.000
_cell.length_c   1.000
_cell.angle_alpha   90.00
_cell.angle_beta   90.00
_cell.angle_gamma   90.00
#
_symmetry.space_group_name_H-M   'P 1'
#
loop_
_entity.id
_entity.type
_entity.pdbx_description
1 polymer ?
#
loop_
_entity_poly.entity_id
_entity_poly.type
_entity_poly.pdbx_seq_one_letter_code
_entity_poly.pdbx_strand_id
1 'polypeptide(L)'
;MNINNERNLLNKKIVYDITKFTTTDYKDHLSCIVWFIGCNMHCSYCYNSDIVLSKKANHSFEEVIGFLKTRVNLLDAVVLSGGEATLHNLVLYCTLIKALGFKIKLDTNGLNTLLIKELVNKELVDYIALDFKATQQKFQQITKTSRYNDFFQTLEFLIMSNVDFEVRTTLHANLLNENDINIMMKNLKKVGYEGTFYIQNFLYTPDNLGKLKEPTALFDSTKLNNTLEIVFR
;
A
#
# COMPACT_ATOMS: atom_id res chain seq x y z
N MET A 1 16.86 0.82 -22.15
CA MET A 1 15.47 0.82 -22.70
C MET A 1 15.45 1.76 -23.91
N ASN A 2 14.66 1.49 -24.97
CA ASN A 2 14.63 2.34 -26.17
C ASN A 2 13.77 3.59 -25.84
N ILE A 3 14.23 4.80 -26.20
CA ILE A 3 13.58 6.10 -25.91
C ILE A 3 12.09 6.11 -26.31
N ASN A 4 11.73 5.47 -27.43
CA ASN A 4 10.34 5.36 -27.87
C ASN A 4 9.47 4.52 -26.91
N ASN A 5 10.03 3.48 -26.28
CA ASN A 5 9.31 2.67 -25.30
C ASN A 5 9.07 3.42 -24.00
N GLU A 6 10.04 4.19 -23.52
CA GLU A 6 9.87 5.02 -22.31
C GLU A 6 8.80 6.08 -22.51
N ARG A 7 8.83 6.77 -23.65
CA ARG A 7 7.82 7.78 -23.99
C ARG A 7 6.41 7.19 -24.06
N ASN A 8 6.26 6.00 -24.63
CA ASN A 8 4.97 5.29 -24.66
C ASN A 8 4.48 4.91 -23.26
N LEU A 9 5.38 4.48 -22.37
CA LEU A 9 5.03 4.15 -20.98
C LEU A 9 4.58 5.41 -20.21
N LEU A 10 5.26 6.54 -20.40
CA LEU A 10 4.93 7.78 -19.72
C LEU A 10 3.58 8.36 -20.18
N ASN A 11 3.26 8.24 -21.46
CA ASN A 11 1.99 8.72 -22.03
C ASN A 11 0.79 7.82 -21.72
N LYS A 12 1.03 6.59 -21.26
CA LYS A 12 -0.06 5.68 -20.88
C LYS A 12 -0.78 6.22 -19.66
N LYS A 13 -2.11 6.34 -19.76
CA LYS A 13 -2.96 6.70 -18.63
C LYS A 13 -3.06 5.52 -17.68
N ILE A 14 -2.58 5.68 -16.46
CA ILE A 14 -2.52 4.65 -15.40
C ILE A 14 -2.84 5.21 -14.02
N VAL A 15 -2.94 6.52 -13.89
CA VAL A 15 -3.24 7.21 -12.64
C VAL A 15 -4.70 7.63 -12.64
N TYR A 16 -5.44 7.20 -11.61
CA TYR A 16 -6.84 7.54 -11.41
C TYR A 16 -7.01 9.00 -11.01
N ASP A 17 -6.24 9.41 -9.99
CA ASP A 17 -6.29 10.76 -9.44
C ASP A 17 -4.98 11.13 -8.73
N ILE A 18 -4.83 12.41 -8.39
CA ILE A 18 -3.71 12.96 -7.62
C ILE A 18 -4.26 13.79 -6.46
N THR A 19 -4.07 13.33 -5.22
CA THR A 19 -4.23 14.17 -4.03
C THR A 19 -3.06 15.13 -3.98
N LYS A 20 -3.32 16.40 -4.26
CA LYS A 20 -2.27 17.39 -4.53
C LYS A 20 -1.44 17.75 -3.30
N PHE A 21 -1.99 17.51 -2.09
CA PHE A 21 -1.34 17.84 -0.83
C PHE A 21 -1.94 16.99 0.32
N THR A 22 -1.08 16.46 1.18
CA THR A 22 -1.44 15.77 2.42
C THR A 22 -0.33 15.90 3.45
N THR A 23 -0.70 15.87 4.74
CA THR A 23 0.21 15.87 5.88
C THR A 23 0.14 14.59 6.70
N THR A 24 -0.73 13.67 6.33
CA THR A 24 -1.06 12.48 7.14
C THR A 24 -0.56 11.18 6.53
N ASP A 25 -0.38 11.13 5.19
CA ASP A 25 -0.09 9.89 4.49
C ASP A 25 1.38 9.48 4.53
N TYR A 26 2.28 10.42 4.75
CA TYR A 26 3.68 10.14 5.04
C TYR A 26 4.12 10.98 6.25
N LYS A 27 4.33 10.29 7.38
CA LYS A 27 4.66 10.93 8.65
C LYS A 27 5.85 11.89 8.50
N ASP A 28 5.73 13.09 9.07
CA ASP A 28 6.73 14.15 9.09
C ASP A 28 7.12 14.70 7.70
N HIS A 29 6.29 14.46 6.66
CA HIS A 29 6.53 14.95 5.31
C HIS A 29 5.28 15.59 4.71
N LEU A 30 5.46 16.75 4.07
CA LEU A 30 4.45 17.29 3.17
C LEU A 30 4.48 16.49 1.87
N SER A 31 3.40 15.82 1.53
CA SER A 31 3.38 14.91 0.39
C SER A 31 2.16 15.10 -0.50
N CYS A 32 2.20 14.53 -1.69
CA CYS A 32 1.04 14.27 -2.53
C CYS A 32 0.84 12.75 -2.66
N ILE A 33 -0.36 12.33 -3.08
CA ILE A 33 -0.64 10.92 -3.34
C ILE A 33 -0.95 10.74 -4.82
N VAL A 34 -0.31 9.75 -5.44
CA VAL A 34 -0.61 9.30 -6.80
C VAL A 34 -1.40 7.99 -6.70
N TRP A 35 -2.66 8.03 -7.15
CA TRP A 35 -3.59 6.91 -7.07
C TRP A 35 -3.57 6.09 -8.36
N PHE A 36 -2.92 4.92 -8.35
CA PHE A 36 -2.85 4.02 -9.51
C PHE A 36 -4.11 3.18 -9.67
N ILE A 37 -4.58 2.97 -10.91
CA ILE A 37 -5.72 2.08 -11.21
C ILE A 37 -5.35 0.61 -11.12
N GLY A 38 -6.37 -0.22 -10.83
CA GLY A 38 -6.26 -1.68 -10.83
C GLY A 38 -5.64 -2.22 -9.56
N CYS A 39 -5.97 -3.46 -9.23
CA CYS A 39 -5.42 -4.18 -8.10
C CYS A 39 -5.39 -5.68 -8.40
N ASN A 40 -4.40 -6.40 -7.87
CA ASN A 40 -4.31 -7.86 -7.91
C ASN A 40 -5.03 -8.54 -6.73
N MET A 41 -5.69 -7.73 -5.89
CA MET A 41 -6.61 -8.16 -4.84
C MET A 41 -7.97 -7.47 -5.04
N HIS A 42 -9.04 -8.10 -4.47
CA HIS A 42 -10.38 -7.53 -4.40
C HIS A 42 -10.89 -7.63 -2.96
N CYS A 43 -10.17 -6.96 -2.03
CA CYS A 43 -10.46 -7.04 -0.61
C CYS A 43 -11.88 -6.60 -0.29
N SER A 44 -12.63 -7.42 0.46
CA SER A 44 -14.05 -7.14 0.75
C SER A 44 -14.29 -5.79 1.42
N TYR A 45 -13.35 -5.31 2.24
CA TYR A 45 -13.44 -4.01 2.92
C TYR A 45 -12.84 -2.84 2.12
N CYS A 46 -12.44 -3.05 0.85
CA CYS A 46 -11.80 -1.98 0.08
C CYS A 46 -12.80 -0.89 -0.26
N TYR A 47 -12.56 0.32 0.24
CA TYR A 47 -13.38 1.51 -0.06
C TYR A 47 -12.98 2.18 -1.39
N ASN A 48 -11.83 1.83 -1.96
CA ASN A 48 -11.34 2.34 -3.25
C ASN A 48 -11.88 1.52 -4.44
N SER A 49 -13.16 1.10 -4.40
CA SER A 49 -13.77 0.25 -5.42
C SER A 49 -13.61 0.82 -6.84
N ASP A 50 -13.81 2.12 -6.99
CA ASP A 50 -13.71 2.81 -8.27
C ASP A 50 -12.29 2.74 -8.85
N ILE A 51 -11.27 2.89 -8.00
CA ILE A 51 -9.86 2.80 -8.41
C ILE A 51 -9.50 1.37 -8.80
N VAL A 52 -9.92 0.39 -7.97
CA VAL A 52 -9.62 -1.04 -8.16
C VAL A 52 -10.28 -1.59 -9.42
N LEU A 53 -11.55 -1.22 -9.67
CA LEU A 53 -12.33 -1.73 -10.80
C LEU A 53 -12.20 -0.89 -12.06
N SER A 54 -11.57 0.27 -11.99
CA SER A 54 -11.46 1.17 -13.14
C SER A 54 -10.66 0.55 -14.28
N LYS A 55 -11.23 0.63 -15.46
CA LYS A 55 -10.56 0.30 -16.73
C LYS A 55 -10.00 1.55 -17.42
N LYS A 56 -10.30 2.74 -16.89
CA LYS A 56 -9.87 4.03 -17.43
C LYS A 56 -9.20 4.84 -16.34
N ALA A 57 -8.03 5.34 -16.65
CA ALA A 57 -7.31 6.31 -15.82
C ALA A 57 -7.49 7.72 -16.39
N ASN A 58 -7.40 8.72 -15.52
CA ASN A 58 -7.57 10.12 -15.89
C ASN A 58 -6.25 10.74 -16.35
N HIS A 59 -5.13 10.33 -15.72
CA HIS A 59 -3.83 10.95 -15.95
C HIS A 59 -2.80 9.93 -16.45
N SER A 60 -1.92 10.41 -17.35
CA SER A 60 -0.68 9.74 -17.71
C SER A 60 0.40 10.01 -16.66
N PHE A 61 1.47 9.22 -16.67
CA PHE A 61 2.57 9.49 -15.75
C PHE A 61 3.38 10.73 -16.18
N GLU A 62 3.37 11.09 -17.44
CA GLU A 62 3.95 12.35 -17.91
C GLU A 62 3.24 13.57 -17.30
N GLU A 63 1.89 13.53 -17.19
CA GLU A 63 1.12 14.58 -16.49
C GLU A 63 1.45 14.63 -15.00
N VAL A 64 1.67 13.49 -14.35
CA VAL A 64 2.15 13.43 -12.95
C VAL A 64 3.50 14.10 -12.79
N ILE A 65 4.47 13.80 -13.67
CA ILE A 65 5.79 14.45 -13.65
C ILE A 65 5.67 15.95 -13.91
N GLY A 66 4.80 16.37 -14.83
CA GLY A 66 4.48 17.79 -15.06
C GLY A 66 3.97 18.48 -13.79
N PHE A 67 3.04 17.85 -13.06
CA PHE A 67 2.56 18.34 -11.77
C PHE A 67 3.69 18.41 -10.75
N LEU A 68 4.50 17.36 -10.58
CA LEU A 68 5.58 17.29 -9.58
C LEU A 68 6.64 18.36 -9.81
N LYS A 69 6.99 18.69 -11.07
CA LYS A 69 7.89 19.79 -11.39
C LYS A 69 7.42 21.13 -10.80
N THR A 70 6.11 21.35 -10.71
CA THR A 70 5.54 22.57 -10.08
C THR A 70 5.53 22.51 -8.55
N ARG A 71 5.95 21.40 -7.95
CA ARG A 71 5.93 21.14 -6.50
C ARG A 71 7.33 20.99 -5.90
N VAL A 72 8.38 21.07 -6.69
CA VAL A 72 9.77 21.09 -6.19
C VAL A 72 9.94 22.23 -5.20
N ASN A 73 10.55 21.94 -4.05
CA ASN A 73 10.70 22.82 -2.89
C ASN A 73 9.39 23.21 -2.17
N LEU A 74 8.25 22.63 -2.55
CA LEU A 74 6.96 22.83 -1.88
C LEU A 74 6.47 21.56 -1.18
N LEU A 75 6.83 20.40 -1.71
CA LEU A 75 6.52 19.10 -1.11
C LEU A 75 7.84 18.35 -0.86
N ASP A 76 7.84 17.51 0.16
CA ASP A 76 8.97 16.67 0.54
C ASP A 76 8.92 15.30 -0.16
N ALA A 77 7.71 14.79 -0.40
CA ALA A 77 7.53 13.41 -0.80
C ALA A 77 6.33 13.16 -1.73
N VAL A 78 6.38 11.99 -2.38
CA VAL A 78 5.29 11.41 -3.16
C VAL A 78 4.91 10.06 -2.58
N VAL A 79 3.62 9.87 -2.28
CA VAL A 79 3.04 8.57 -1.87
C VAL A 79 2.48 7.89 -3.12
N LEU A 80 2.96 6.68 -3.42
CA LEU A 80 2.45 5.84 -4.49
C LEU A 80 1.45 4.86 -3.88
N SER A 81 0.18 5.00 -4.22
CA SER A 81 -0.94 4.27 -3.61
C SER A 81 -2.03 3.96 -4.65
N GLY A 82 -3.26 3.67 -4.23
CA GLY A 82 -4.40 3.45 -5.13
C GLY A 82 -4.99 2.06 -5.03
N GLY A 83 -5.09 1.35 -6.14
CA GLY A 83 -5.40 -0.07 -6.15
C GLY A 83 -4.16 -0.85 -5.70
N GLU A 84 -3.22 -1.07 -6.61
CA GLU A 84 -1.90 -1.61 -6.29
C GLU A 84 -0.87 -1.01 -7.26
N ALA A 85 -0.04 -0.11 -6.75
CA ALA A 85 0.94 0.62 -7.56
C ALA A 85 1.97 -0.32 -8.22
N THR A 86 2.31 -1.45 -7.58
CA THR A 86 3.29 -2.42 -8.11
C THR A 86 2.82 -3.20 -9.34
N LEU A 87 1.62 -2.96 -9.83
CA LEU A 87 1.15 -3.47 -11.13
C LEU A 87 1.71 -2.67 -12.32
N HIS A 88 2.33 -1.54 -12.04
CA HIS A 88 2.83 -0.61 -13.05
C HIS A 88 4.37 -0.57 -13.08
N ASN A 89 4.96 0.13 -14.06
CA ASN A 89 6.42 0.21 -14.21
C ASN A 89 7.02 1.21 -13.21
N LEU A 90 7.00 0.88 -11.92
CA LEU A 90 7.45 1.77 -10.85
C LEU A 90 8.94 2.09 -10.93
N VAL A 91 9.79 1.22 -11.49
CA VAL A 91 11.23 1.51 -11.60
C VAL A 91 11.46 2.79 -12.38
N LEU A 92 10.82 2.92 -13.56
CA LEU A 92 10.91 4.13 -14.36
C LEU A 92 10.33 5.35 -13.62
N TYR A 93 9.14 5.17 -13.02
CA TYR A 93 8.43 6.26 -12.37
C TYR A 93 9.15 6.78 -11.13
N CYS A 94 9.63 5.87 -10.27
CA CYS A 94 10.41 6.24 -9.09
C CYS A 94 11.74 6.92 -9.48
N THR A 95 12.41 6.45 -10.54
CA THR A 95 13.63 7.10 -11.04
C THR A 95 13.38 8.55 -11.40
N LEU A 96 12.28 8.85 -12.11
CA LEU A 96 11.94 10.21 -12.50
C LEU A 96 11.53 11.08 -11.29
N ILE A 97 10.80 10.53 -10.32
CA ILE A 97 10.43 11.24 -9.09
C ILE A 97 11.67 11.55 -8.26
N LYS A 98 12.57 10.57 -8.08
CA LYS A 98 13.85 10.75 -7.34
C LYS A 98 14.73 11.79 -8.01
N ALA A 99 14.75 11.86 -9.35
CA ALA A 99 15.50 12.87 -10.10
C ALA A 99 14.98 14.32 -9.87
N LEU A 100 13.72 14.48 -9.41
CA LEU A 100 13.16 15.77 -8.99
C LEU A 100 13.45 16.11 -7.50
N GLY A 101 14.11 15.21 -6.76
CA GLY A 101 14.50 15.41 -5.35
C GLY A 101 13.46 14.98 -4.32
N PHE A 102 12.34 14.35 -4.70
CA PHE A 102 11.33 13.88 -3.78
C PHE A 102 11.72 12.56 -3.10
N LYS A 103 11.31 12.40 -1.83
CA LYS A 103 11.20 11.10 -1.19
C LYS A 103 10.00 10.33 -1.74
N ILE A 104 10.05 9.00 -1.66
CA ILE A 104 8.98 8.14 -2.15
C ILE A 104 8.54 7.18 -1.05
N LYS A 105 7.24 7.23 -0.71
CA LYS A 105 6.56 6.21 0.06
C LYS A 105 5.75 5.31 -0.87
N LEU A 106 5.86 4.00 -0.68
CA LEU A 106 5.06 3.00 -1.40
C LEU A 106 4.06 2.35 -0.44
N ASP A 107 2.78 2.48 -0.74
CA ASP A 107 1.71 1.68 -0.13
C ASP A 107 1.46 0.45 -1.00
N THR A 108 1.59 -0.76 -0.43
CA THR A 108 1.49 -2.00 -1.20
C THR A 108 0.92 -3.16 -0.40
N ASN A 109 0.23 -4.05 -1.08
CA ASN A 109 -0.21 -5.33 -0.52
C ASN A 109 0.89 -6.41 -0.49
N GLY A 110 2.07 -6.11 -1.02
CA GLY A 110 3.26 -6.96 -0.94
C GLY A 110 3.30 -8.16 -1.89
N LEU A 111 2.34 -8.32 -2.80
CA LEU A 111 2.32 -9.52 -3.67
C LEU A 111 3.34 -9.48 -4.84
N ASN A 112 3.91 -8.33 -5.14
CA ASN A 112 4.92 -8.21 -6.20
C ASN A 112 6.34 -8.12 -5.61
N THR A 113 6.76 -9.21 -4.96
CA THR A 113 8.05 -9.30 -4.27
C THR A 113 9.24 -8.94 -5.18
N LEU A 114 9.22 -9.35 -6.45
CA LEU A 114 10.33 -9.09 -7.37
C LEU A 114 10.51 -7.60 -7.64
N LEU A 115 9.42 -6.89 -7.92
CA LEU A 115 9.47 -5.45 -8.16
C LEU A 115 9.84 -4.68 -6.89
N ILE A 116 9.29 -5.08 -5.73
CA ILE A 116 9.63 -4.44 -4.45
C ILE A 116 11.12 -4.61 -4.14
N LYS A 117 11.68 -5.81 -4.35
CA LYS A 117 13.13 -6.06 -4.23
C LYS A 117 13.95 -5.16 -5.16
N GLU A 118 13.51 -5.01 -6.41
CA GLU A 118 14.20 -4.15 -7.37
C GLU A 118 14.19 -2.68 -6.94
N LEU A 119 13.03 -2.18 -6.47
CA LEU A 119 12.90 -0.80 -6.00
C LEU A 119 13.78 -0.51 -4.80
N VAL A 120 13.80 -1.41 -3.81
CA VAL A 120 14.62 -1.28 -2.59
C VAL A 120 16.10 -1.37 -2.92
N ASN A 121 16.54 -2.37 -3.71
CA ASN A 121 17.96 -2.55 -4.07
C ASN A 121 18.50 -1.40 -4.91
N LYS A 122 17.65 -0.67 -5.63
CA LYS A 122 18.01 0.53 -6.39
C LYS A 122 17.82 1.84 -5.61
N GLU A 123 17.47 1.77 -4.32
CA GLU A 123 17.19 2.93 -3.46
C GLU A 123 16.14 3.89 -4.05
N LEU A 124 15.15 3.33 -4.77
CA LEU A 124 14.10 4.08 -5.42
C LEU A 124 12.89 4.35 -4.53
N VAL A 125 12.82 3.75 -3.35
CA VAL A 125 11.78 3.98 -2.34
C VAL A 125 12.43 4.24 -0.99
N ASP A 126 11.88 5.20 -0.23
CA ASP A 126 12.41 5.62 1.07
C ASP A 126 11.60 5.03 2.23
N TYR A 127 10.34 4.66 1.98
CA TYR A 127 9.46 4.07 2.99
C TYR A 127 8.42 3.15 2.35
N ILE A 128 8.09 2.05 3.03
CA ILE A 128 7.06 1.12 2.56
C ILE A 128 6.01 0.90 3.65
N ALA A 129 4.73 1.11 3.32
CA ALA A 129 3.61 0.66 4.12
C ALA A 129 3.08 -0.66 3.54
N LEU A 130 3.35 -1.76 4.26
CA LEU A 130 3.02 -3.12 3.84
C LEU A 130 1.70 -3.56 4.46
N ASP A 131 0.71 -3.83 3.64
CA ASP A 131 -0.64 -4.18 4.07
C ASP A 131 -0.80 -5.68 4.33
N PHE A 132 -0.80 -6.12 5.59
CA PHE A 132 -1.12 -7.48 6.00
C PHE A 132 -2.63 -7.65 6.13
N LYS A 133 -3.26 -8.24 5.13
CA LYS A 133 -4.72 -8.16 4.96
C LYS A 133 -5.52 -9.11 5.84
N ALA A 134 -4.98 -10.30 6.18
CA ALA A 134 -5.67 -11.31 6.99
C ALA A 134 -4.76 -12.47 7.39
N THR A 135 -5.23 -13.33 8.32
CA THR A 135 -4.63 -14.64 8.59
C THR A 135 -4.67 -15.54 7.35
N GLN A 136 -3.78 -16.55 7.27
CA GLN A 136 -3.75 -17.50 6.15
C GLN A 136 -5.11 -18.13 5.86
N GLN A 137 -5.87 -18.49 6.92
CA GLN A 137 -7.18 -19.12 6.80
C GLN A 137 -8.23 -18.20 6.17
N LYS A 138 -8.16 -16.90 6.44
CA LYS A 138 -9.13 -15.90 5.98
C LYS A 138 -8.65 -15.12 4.75
N PHE A 139 -7.39 -15.28 4.36
CA PHE A 139 -6.76 -14.46 3.33
C PHE A 139 -7.51 -14.52 2.00
N GLN A 140 -7.78 -15.72 1.48
CA GLN A 140 -8.51 -15.88 0.23
C GLN A 140 -9.95 -15.37 0.31
N GLN A 141 -10.62 -15.60 1.43
CA GLN A 141 -11.98 -15.11 1.64
C GLN A 141 -12.04 -13.58 1.60
N ILE A 142 -11.07 -12.91 2.23
CA ILE A 142 -11.04 -11.45 2.38
C ILE A 142 -10.49 -10.78 1.13
N THR A 143 -9.38 -11.28 0.57
CA THR A 143 -8.62 -10.62 -0.52
C THR A 143 -8.97 -11.11 -1.92
N LYS A 144 -9.69 -12.22 -2.04
CA LYS A 144 -10.05 -12.93 -3.28
C LYS A 144 -8.83 -13.48 -4.05
N THR A 145 -7.70 -13.66 -3.37
CA THR A 145 -6.49 -14.32 -3.93
C THR A 145 -5.91 -15.32 -2.93
N SER A 146 -5.23 -16.36 -3.42
CA SER A 146 -4.56 -17.38 -2.60
C SER A 146 -3.07 -17.09 -2.34
N ARG A 147 -2.58 -15.90 -2.73
CA ARG A 147 -1.16 -15.54 -2.73
C ARG A 147 -0.61 -15.09 -1.36
N TYR A 148 -1.05 -15.73 -0.29
CA TYR A 148 -0.63 -15.42 1.08
C TYR A 148 0.89 -15.49 1.29
N ASN A 149 1.54 -16.49 0.69
CA ASN A 149 2.98 -16.69 0.86
C ASN A 149 3.80 -15.59 0.20
N ASP A 150 3.31 -14.96 -0.86
CA ASP A 150 4.03 -13.88 -1.55
C ASP A 150 4.17 -12.66 -0.63
N PHE A 151 3.14 -12.36 0.20
CA PHE A 151 3.23 -11.35 1.23
C PHE A 151 4.40 -11.63 2.19
N PHE A 152 4.53 -12.86 2.68
CA PHE A 152 5.60 -13.22 3.61
C PHE A 152 6.98 -13.19 2.98
N GLN A 153 7.11 -13.58 1.70
CA GLN A 153 8.38 -13.42 0.96
C GLN A 153 8.81 -11.95 0.86
N THR A 154 7.85 -11.05 0.70
CA THR A 154 8.11 -9.60 0.71
C THR A 154 8.48 -9.12 2.10
N LEU A 155 7.74 -9.52 3.13
CA LEU A 155 8.00 -9.14 4.51
C LEU A 155 9.40 -9.61 4.99
N GLU A 156 9.75 -10.87 4.76
CA GLU A 156 11.06 -11.43 5.09
C GLU A 156 12.20 -10.65 4.41
N PHE A 157 12.02 -10.29 3.14
CA PHE A 157 12.98 -9.44 2.44
C PHE A 157 13.11 -8.05 3.07
N LEU A 158 11.98 -7.40 3.40
CA LEU A 158 11.99 -6.06 3.99
C LEU A 158 12.66 -6.04 5.37
N ILE A 159 12.44 -7.08 6.20
CA ILE A 159 13.12 -7.24 7.50
C ILE A 159 14.65 -7.30 7.36
N MET A 160 15.13 -7.89 6.27
CA MET A 160 16.57 -8.02 5.98
C MET A 160 17.14 -6.81 5.22
N SER A 161 16.31 -5.89 4.79
CA SER A 161 16.71 -4.71 4.03
C SER A 161 16.96 -3.50 4.94
N ASN A 162 17.51 -2.42 4.37
CA ASN A 162 17.74 -1.16 5.09
C ASN A 162 16.62 -0.13 4.83
N VAL A 163 15.56 -0.49 4.11
CA VAL A 163 14.45 0.43 3.86
C VAL A 163 13.54 0.51 5.10
N ASP A 164 13.15 1.70 5.46
CA ASP A 164 12.15 1.89 6.53
C ASP A 164 10.79 1.39 6.07
N PHE A 165 10.11 0.62 6.92
CA PHE A 165 8.78 0.13 6.60
C PHE A 165 7.90 -0.07 7.85
N GLU A 166 6.60 -0.05 7.63
CA GLU A 166 5.59 -0.42 8.60
C GLU A 166 4.73 -1.57 8.09
N VAL A 167 4.15 -2.35 9.01
CA VAL A 167 3.11 -3.32 8.70
C VAL A 167 1.78 -2.82 9.26
N ARG A 168 0.74 -2.85 8.41
CA ARG A 168 -0.59 -2.39 8.81
C ARG A 168 -1.69 -3.36 8.34
N THR A 169 -2.84 -3.29 8.98
CA THR A 169 -4.04 -4.04 8.59
C THR A 169 -5.29 -3.17 8.71
N THR A 170 -6.35 -3.53 7.97
CA THR A 170 -7.68 -2.90 8.13
C THR A 170 -8.56 -3.83 8.94
N LEU A 171 -9.11 -3.31 10.04
CA LEU A 171 -9.97 -4.03 10.96
C LEU A 171 -11.45 -3.80 10.64
N HIS A 172 -12.14 -4.85 10.21
CA HIS A 172 -13.58 -4.94 10.21
C HIS A 172 -13.97 -6.11 11.12
N ALA A 173 -14.61 -5.84 12.27
CA ALA A 173 -14.76 -6.82 13.34
C ALA A 173 -15.58 -8.08 12.97
N ASN A 174 -16.44 -8.01 11.94
CA ASN A 174 -17.09 -9.20 11.40
C ASN A 174 -16.18 -10.06 10.50
N LEU A 175 -15.02 -9.54 10.06
CA LEU A 175 -14.06 -10.27 9.24
C LEU A 175 -12.86 -10.76 10.06
N LEU A 176 -12.31 -9.89 10.88
CA LEU A 176 -11.16 -10.17 11.75
C LEU A 176 -11.55 -9.91 13.21
N ASN A 177 -11.42 -10.92 14.04
CA ASN A 177 -11.61 -10.80 15.48
C ASN A 177 -10.26 -10.70 16.21
N GLU A 178 -10.29 -10.61 17.54
CA GLU A 178 -9.09 -10.48 18.37
C GLU A 178 -8.14 -11.67 18.23
N ASN A 179 -8.67 -12.89 18.08
CA ASN A 179 -7.85 -14.07 17.83
C ASN A 179 -7.12 -14.00 16.48
N ASP A 180 -7.77 -13.49 15.43
CA ASP A 180 -7.13 -13.27 14.13
C ASP A 180 -5.97 -12.27 14.23
N ILE A 181 -6.17 -11.17 14.94
CA ILE A 181 -5.12 -10.15 15.14
C ILE A 181 -3.96 -10.75 15.96
N ASN A 182 -4.25 -11.52 17.00
CA ASN A 182 -3.22 -12.22 17.78
C ASN A 182 -2.42 -13.22 16.92
N ILE A 183 -3.09 -13.97 16.03
CA ILE A 183 -2.42 -14.88 15.07
C ILE A 183 -1.56 -14.08 14.11
N MET A 184 -2.05 -12.95 13.58
CA MET A 184 -1.28 -12.08 12.68
C MET A 184 -0.02 -11.56 13.36
N MET A 185 -0.10 -11.03 14.58
CA MET A 185 1.06 -10.59 15.36
C MET A 185 2.06 -11.72 15.61
N LYS A 186 1.57 -12.90 15.98
CA LYS A 186 2.43 -14.09 16.17
C LYS A 186 3.17 -14.46 14.88
N ASN A 187 2.50 -14.38 13.73
CA ASN A 187 3.13 -14.68 12.44
C ASN A 187 4.18 -13.62 12.05
N LEU A 188 3.91 -12.34 12.31
CA LEU A 188 4.87 -11.24 12.11
C LEU A 188 6.12 -11.46 12.99
N LYS A 189 5.93 -11.73 14.28
CA LYS A 189 7.04 -11.97 15.22
C LYS A 189 7.85 -13.21 14.85
N LYS A 190 7.18 -14.27 14.37
CA LYS A 190 7.84 -15.51 13.96
C LYS A 190 8.86 -15.31 12.83
N VAL A 191 8.62 -14.39 11.91
CA VAL A 191 9.54 -14.06 10.82
C VAL A 191 10.54 -12.95 11.18
N GLY A 192 10.52 -12.46 12.44
CA GLY A 192 11.46 -11.49 12.95
C GLY A 192 11.04 -10.03 12.83
N TYR A 193 9.75 -9.75 12.52
CA TYR A 193 9.27 -8.38 12.57
C TYR A 193 9.17 -7.89 14.03
N GLU A 194 9.75 -6.73 14.30
CA GLU A 194 9.81 -6.11 15.64
C GLU A 194 9.22 -4.69 15.68
N GLY A 195 8.75 -4.20 14.55
CA GLY A 195 8.13 -2.88 14.45
C GLY A 195 6.71 -2.83 15.01
N THR A 196 6.12 -1.65 15.01
CA THR A 196 4.73 -1.41 15.39
C THR A 196 3.77 -2.02 14.36
N PHE A 197 2.74 -2.73 14.84
CA PHE A 197 1.66 -3.23 13.99
C PHE A 197 0.51 -2.22 14.01
N TYR A 198 0.24 -1.58 12.88
CA TYR A 198 -0.80 -0.57 12.76
C TYR A 198 -2.14 -1.19 12.39
N ILE A 199 -3.16 -0.92 13.18
CA ILE A 199 -4.53 -1.36 12.93
C ILE A 199 -5.36 -0.16 12.50
N GLN A 200 -5.76 -0.14 11.24
CA GLN A 200 -6.62 0.89 10.67
C GLN A 200 -8.08 0.47 10.82
N ASN A 201 -8.89 1.33 11.41
CA ASN A 201 -10.32 1.09 11.50
C ASN A 201 -10.95 1.07 10.10
N PHE A 202 -11.88 0.14 9.89
CA PHE A 202 -12.67 0.11 8.66
C PHE A 202 -13.42 1.42 8.46
N LEU A 203 -13.26 2.01 7.27
CA LEU A 203 -14.05 3.15 6.85
C LEU A 203 -15.24 2.67 6.04
N TYR A 204 -16.43 2.88 6.57
CA TYR A 204 -17.66 2.55 5.84
C TYR A 204 -17.84 3.49 4.65
N THR A 205 -18.01 2.88 3.49
CA THR A 205 -18.51 3.56 2.28
C THR A 205 -19.58 2.68 1.63
N PRO A 206 -20.65 3.25 1.07
CA PRO A 206 -21.71 2.46 0.44
C PRO A 206 -21.20 1.57 -0.69
N ASP A 207 -20.14 2.00 -1.37
CA ASP A 207 -19.58 1.38 -2.57
C ASP A 207 -18.33 0.55 -2.32
N ASN A 208 -18.05 0.15 -1.04
CA ASN A 208 -16.96 -0.78 -0.80
C ASN A 208 -17.16 -2.11 -1.56
N LEU A 209 -16.05 -2.74 -1.98
CA LEU A 209 -16.07 -3.91 -2.88
C LEU A 209 -16.93 -5.08 -2.37
N GLY A 210 -16.94 -5.34 -1.08
CA GLY A 210 -17.69 -6.44 -0.47
C GLY A 210 -19.12 -6.08 -0.09
N LYS A 211 -19.58 -4.86 -0.34
CA LYS A 211 -20.89 -4.35 0.13
C LYS A 211 -21.07 -4.52 1.64
N LEU A 212 -19.96 -4.41 2.38
CA LEU A 212 -19.96 -4.52 3.82
C LEU A 212 -20.68 -3.33 4.43
N LYS A 213 -21.46 -3.61 5.47
CA LYS A 213 -22.04 -2.61 6.37
C LYS A 213 -21.07 -2.30 7.49
N GLU A 214 -21.41 -1.34 8.33
CA GLU A 214 -20.73 -1.15 9.61
C GLU A 214 -20.62 -2.48 10.38
N PRO A 215 -19.51 -2.76 11.05
CA PRO A 215 -19.37 -3.97 11.82
C PRO A 215 -20.39 -4.01 12.95
N THR A 216 -21.07 -5.16 13.08
CA THR A 216 -22.01 -5.43 14.19
C THR A 216 -21.34 -6.17 15.35
N ALA A 217 -20.21 -6.86 15.08
CA ALA A 217 -19.39 -7.48 16.09
C ALA A 217 -18.60 -6.41 16.85
N LEU A 218 -18.50 -6.57 18.16
CA LEU A 218 -17.65 -5.75 19.01
C LEU A 218 -16.21 -6.28 18.94
N PHE A 219 -15.24 -5.37 18.92
CA PHE A 219 -13.83 -5.69 19.01
C PHE A 219 -13.29 -5.18 20.36
N ASP A 220 -12.76 -6.10 21.16
CA ASP A 220 -12.22 -5.82 22.48
C ASP A 220 -10.69 -5.84 22.45
N SER A 221 -10.07 -4.66 22.34
CA SER A 221 -8.61 -4.53 22.28
C SER A 221 -7.89 -5.04 23.53
N THR A 222 -8.58 -5.20 24.69
CA THR A 222 -7.97 -5.74 25.90
C THR A 222 -7.65 -7.23 25.80
N LYS A 223 -8.22 -7.94 24.81
CA LYS A 223 -7.92 -9.35 24.50
C LYS A 223 -6.73 -9.55 23.58
N LEU A 224 -6.13 -8.46 23.12
CA LEU A 224 -4.90 -8.55 22.35
C LEU A 224 -3.73 -8.85 23.27
N ASN A 225 -2.82 -9.71 22.78
CA ASN A 225 -1.59 -10.01 23.51
C ASN A 225 -0.52 -8.94 23.20
N ASN A 226 0.53 -8.90 24.05
CA ASN A 226 1.64 -7.94 23.91
C ASN A 226 2.79 -8.49 23.05
N THR A 227 2.48 -9.22 21.99
CA THR A 227 3.51 -9.83 21.11
C THR A 227 4.26 -8.76 20.31
N LEU A 228 3.56 -7.71 19.88
CA LEU A 228 4.10 -6.52 19.20
C LEU A 228 3.45 -5.28 19.80
N GLU A 229 4.09 -4.12 19.61
CA GLU A 229 3.44 -2.84 19.82
C GLU A 229 2.31 -2.67 18.81
N ILE A 230 1.15 -2.18 19.26
CA ILE A 230 -0.03 -1.93 18.43
C ILE A 230 -0.41 -0.46 18.51
N VAL A 231 -0.69 0.12 17.36
CA VAL A 231 -1.26 1.47 17.26
C VAL A 231 -2.52 1.43 16.41
N PHE A 232 -3.64 1.89 16.97
CA PHE A 232 -4.89 2.08 16.22
C PHE A 232 -4.88 3.45 15.52
N ARG A 233 -5.35 3.47 14.27
CA ARG A 233 -5.44 4.68 13.44
C ARG A 233 -6.84 4.85 12.87
#